data_fa13785993ed82c0a6cb23e5ed124eb4
#
_entry.id   fa13785993ed82c0a6cb23e5ed124eb4
#
_cell.length_a   1.000
_cell.length_b   1.000
_cell.length_c   1.000
_cell.angle_alpha   90.00
_cell.angle_beta   90.00
_cell.angle_gamma   90.00
#
_symmetry.space_group_name_H-M   'P 1'
#
loop_
_entity.id
_entity.type
_entity.pdbx_description
1 polymer ?
#
loop_
_entity_poly.entity_id
_entity_poly.type
_entity_poly.pdbx_seq_one_letter_code
_entity_poly.pdbx_strand_id
1 'polypeptide(L)'
;VSMSKKRIWIVFIIVGLLAGIVYLMPFFRFTFYDQMMEALTLTDTQIGILGSVYGTSYVVCFLPSGILSEKFSTKWLLFISAVGMAATSAWYATLPNFECLIVIHILYGIFSVGTFWSPYLKAIRNLSDDSSEGKMFGWSDSLRNVTNAIVSFGCLGIIGYAATSTSGFVGFHRHSQQIR
;
A
#
# COMPACT_ATOMS: atom_id res chain seq x y z
N VAL A 1 -14.57 21.31 -19.60
CA VAL A 1 -13.90 22.37 -18.81
C VAL A 1 -12.41 22.13 -18.91
N SER A 2 -11.70 22.97 -19.70
CA SER A 2 -10.24 22.89 -19.83
C SER A 2 -9.59 23.17 -18.47
N MET A 3 -8.96 22.17 -17.89
CA MET A 3 -8.19 22.34 -16.66
C MET A 3 -6.87 23.09 -16.95
N SER A 4 -6.48 24.00 -16.04
CA SER A 4 -5.17 24.66 -16.12
C SER A 4 -4.05 23.59 -16.04
N LYS A 5 -2.95 23.78 -16.82
CA LYS A 5 -1.78 22.88 -16.81
C LYS A 5 -1.25 22.60 -15.39
N LYS A 6 -1.21 23.64 -14.52
CA LYS A 6 -0.80 23.47 -13.12
C LYS A 6 -1.72 22.51 -12.36
N ARG A 7 -3.03 22.59 -12.58
CA ARG A 7 -4.01 21.73 -11.90
C ARG A 7 -3.90 20.28 -12.36
N ILE A 8 -3.63 20.06 -13.66
CA ILE A 8 -3.38 18.72 -14.22
C ILE A 8 -2.19 18.06 -13.50
N TRP A 9 -1.06 18.76 -13.39
CA TRP A 9 0.12 18.23 -12.72
C TRP A 9 -0.07 17.98 -11.22
N ILE A 10 -0.79 18.87 -10.52
CA ILE A 10 -1.10 18.66 -9.09
C ILE A 10 -1.93 17.40 -8.89
N VAL A 11 -3.01 17.23 -9.66
CA VAL A 11 -3.86 16.03 -9.57
C VAL A 11 -3.08 14.78 -9.95
N PHE A 12 -2.27 14.83 -10.97
CA PHE A 12 -1.41 13.74 -11.41
C PHE A 12 -0.46 13.27 -10.29
N ILE A 13 0.25 14.20 -9.66
CA ILE A 13 1.17 13.89 -8.55
C ILE A 13 0.40 13.29 -7.37
N ILE A 14 -0.72 13.89 -6.96
CA ILE A 14 -1.52 13.36 -5.85
C ILE A 14 -1.99 11.93 -6.12
N VAL A 15 -2.50 11.67 -7.31
CA VAL A 15 -3.01 10.34 -7.69
C VAL A 15 -1.87 9.31 -7.78
N GLY A 16 -0.71 9.71 -8.29
CA GLY A 16 0.48 8.84 -8.36
C GLY A 16 1.06 8.53 -6.97
N LEU A 17 1.16 9.51 -6.08
CA LEU A 17 1.56 9.32 -4.68
C LEU A 17 0.58 8.39 -3.95
N LEU A 18 -0.72 8.63 -4.12
CA LEU A 18 -1.76 7.78 -3.54
C LEU A 18 -1.62 6.33 -4.01
N ALA A 19 -1.35 6.11 -5.30
CA ALA A 19 -1.12 4.77 -5.84
C ALA A 19 0.08 4.09 -5.18
N GLY A 20 1.18 4.80 -4.93
CA GLY A 20 2.35 4.26 -4.23
C GLY A 20 2.02 3.81 -2.80
N ILE A 21 1.23 4.58 -2.07
CA ILE A 21 0.81 4.27 -0.69
C ILE A 21 -0.20 3.13 -0.66
N VAL A 22 -1.21 3.14 -1.55
CA VAL A 22 -2.25 2.11 -1.61
C VAL A 22 -1.66 0.71 -1.87
N TYR A 23 -0.65 0.61 -2.71
CA TYR A 23 -0.01 -0.68 -3.02
C TYR A 23 1.09 -1.08 -2.05
N LEU A 24 1.50 -0.23 -1.12
CA LEU A 24 2.52 -0.59 -0.13
C LEU A 24 2.06 -1.76 0.75
N MET A 25 0.87 -1.68 1.36
CA MET A 25 0.39 -2.66 2.34
C MET A 25 0.14 -4.05 1.77
N PRO A 26 -0.55 -4.23 0.63
CA PRO A 26 -0.71 -5.56 0.01
C PRO A 26 0.62 -6.24 -0.34
N PHE A 27 1.64 -5.45 -0.67
CA PHE A 27 2.97 -5.94 -1.03
C PHE A 27 3.99 -5.86 0.11
N PHE A 28 3.57 -5.49 1.31
CA PHE A 28 4.40 -5.32 2.50
C PHE A 28 5.28 -6.54 2.81
N ARG A 29 4.76 -7.75 2.60
CA ARG A 29 5.47 -9.02 2.79
C ARG A 29 6.73 -9.17 1.93
N PHE A 30 6.85 -8.51 0.79
CA PHE A 30 8.04 -8.59 -0.07
C PHE A 30 9.22 -7.78 0.47
N THR A 31 8.95 -6.75 1.25
CA THR A 31 9.97 -5.86 1.82
C THR A 31 10.24 -6.18 3.29
N PHE A 32 9.21 -6.61 4.04
CA PHE A 32 9.24 -6.77 5.49
C PHE A 32 8.90 -8.20 5.94
N TYR A 33 9.38 -9.19 5.18
CA TYR A 33 9.02 -10.60 5.40
C TYR A 33 9.37 -11.09 6.81
N ASP A 34 10.64 -10.94 7.21
CA ASP A 34 11.14 -11.40 8.51
C ASP A 34 10.48 -10.65 9.68
N GLN A 35 10.36 -9.32 9.55
CA GLN A 35 9.71 -8.49 10.56
C GLN A 35 8.22 -8.84 10.73
N MET A 36 7.56 -9.21 9.65
CA MET A 36 6.17 -9.63 9.64
C MET A 36 6.00 -11.00 10.31
N MET A 37 6.90 -11.95 10.04
CA MET A 37 6.94 -13.25 10.69
C MET A 37 7.12 -13.11 12.20
N GLU A 38 8.09 -12.31 12.62
CA GLU A 38 8.39 -12.10 14.03
C GLU A 38 7.27 -11.38 14.77
N ALA A 39 6.79 -10.25 14.24
CA ALA A 39 5.79 -9.41 14.89
C ALA A 39 4.41 -10.07 15.01
N LEU A 40 4.02 -10.86 14.01
CA LEU A 40 2.70 -11.52 13.94
C LEU A 40 2.78 -13.01 14.31
N THR A 41 3.97 -13.53 14.65
CA THR A 41 4.22 -14.96 14.94
C THR A 41 3.67 -15.90 13.86
N LEU A 42 3.89 -15.54 12.59
CA LEU A 42 3.39 -16.27 11.43
C LEU A 42 4.42 -17.29 10.93
N THR A 43 3.93 -18.37 10.33
CA THR A 43 4.73 -19.33 9.57
C THR A 43 4.83 -18.92 8.09
N ASP A 44 5.84 -19.42 7.37
CA ASP A 44 5.99 -19.24 5.92
C ASP A 44 4.72 -19.61 5.15
N THR A 45 4.08 -20.72 5.54
CA THR A 45 2.83 -21.19 4.94
C THR A 45 1.71 -20.17 5.15
N GLN A 46 1.59 -19.59 6.33
CA GLN A 46 0.57 -18.57 6.62
C GLN A 46 0.78 -17.30 5.80
N ILE A 47 2.03 -16.82 5.65
CA ILE A 47 2.34 -15.69 4.78
C ILE A 47 1.99 -16.02 3.31
N GLY A 48 2.27 -17.25 2.87
CA GLY A 48 1.87 -17.71 1.54
C GLY A 48 0.35 -17.71 1.34
N ILE A 49 -0.41 -18.16 2.35
CA ILE A 49 -1.88 -18.12 2.34
C ILE A 49 -2.39 -16.68 2.24
N LEU A 50 -1.87 -15.75 3.04
CA LEU A 50 -2.26 -14.34 2.97
C LEU A 50 -2.05 -13.74 1.58
N GLY A 51 -0.94 -14.12 0.94
CA GLY A 51 -0.68 -13.70 -0.43
C GLY A 51 -1.63 -14.29 -1.45
N SER A 52 -2.02 -15.54 -1.28
CA SER A 52 -2.99 -16.21 -2.15
C SER A 52 -4.39 -15.62 -1.98
N VAL A 53 -4.78 -15.29 -0.75
CA VAL A 53 -6.05 -14.61 -0.43
C VAL A 53 -6.11 -13.24 -1.10
N TYR A 54 -5.05 -12.44 -0.98
CA TYR A 54 -4.97 -11.15 -1.66
C TYR A 54 -5.03 -11.32 -3.19
N GLY A 55 -4.25 -12.25 -3.76
CA GLY A 55 -4.24 -12.52 -5.20
C GLY A 55 -5.60 -12.96 -5.73
N THR A 56 -6.32 -13.82 -5.01
CA THR A 56 -7.69 -14.24 -5.34
C THR A 56 -8.65 -13.06 -5.29
N SER A 57 -8.59 -12.25 -4.22
CA SER A 57 -9.41 -11.04 -4.10
C SER A 57 -9.12 -10.03 -5.21
N TYR A 58 -7.85 -9.90 -5.60
CA TYR A 58 -7.43 -9.07 -6.73
C TYR A 58 -8.15 -9.49 -8.01
N VAL A 59 -8.08 -10.77 -8.37
CA VAL A 59 -8.68 -11.30 -9.60
C VAL A 59 -10.22 -11.13 -9.59
N VAL A 60 -10.86 -11.45 -8.48
CA VAL A 60 -12.33 -11.33 -8.33
C VAL A 60 -12.78 -9.87 -8.43
N CYS A 61 -12.04 -8.93 -7.84
CA CYS A 61 -12.38 -7.51 -7.83
C CYS A 61 -12.04 -6.78 -9.14
N PHE A 62 -11.21 -7.37 -10.00
CA PHE A 62 -10.73 -6.71 -11.21
C PHE A 62 -11.85 -6.36 -12.19
N LEU A 63 -12.73 -7.32 -12.50
CA LEU A 63 -13.87 -7.09 -13.41
C LEU A 63 -14.90 -6.09 -12.81
N PRO A 64 -15.36 -6.25 -11.56
CA PRO A 64 -16.25 -5.26 -10.93
C PRO A 64 -15.67 -3.86 -10.89
N SER A 65 -14.35 -3.70 -10.74
CA SER A 65 -13.67 -2.40 -10.71
C SER A 65 -13.92 -1.59 -11.99
N GLY A 66 -13.88 -2.23 -13.17
CA GLY A 66 -14.19 -1.59 -14.44
C GLY A 66 -15.62 -1.03 -14.45
N ILE A 67 -16.59 -1.86 -14.10
CA ILE A 67 -18.01 -1.49 -14.05
C ILE A 67 -18.26 -0.34 -13.06
N LEU A 68 -17.64 -0.42 -11.87
CA LEU A 68 -17.74 0.64 -10.86
C LEU A 68 -17.17 1.97 -11.36
N SER A 69 -16.05 1.94 -12.07
CA SER A 69 -15.42 3.15 -12.60
C SER A 69 -16.22 3.85 -13.69
N GLU A 70 -17.11 3.13 -14.38
CA GLU A 70 -18.04 3.70 -15.37
C GLU A 70 -19.26 4.31 -14.70
N LYS A 71 -19.81 3.67 -13.67
CA LYS A 71 -21.04 4.08 -13.00
C LYS A 71 -20.85 5.19 -11.98
N PHE A 72 -19.70 5.22 -11.33
CA PHE A 72 -19.43 6.16 -10.23
C PHE A 72 -18.32 7.15 -10.58
N SER A 73 -18.35 8.28 -9.88
CA SER A 73 -17.33 9.32 -10.03
C SER A 73 -15.95 8.80 -9.58
N THR A 74 -14.94 8.96 -10.44
CA THR A 74 -13.54 8.63 -10.16
C THR A 74 -13.05 9.18 -8.82
N LYS A 75 -13.43 10.43 -8.51
CA LYS A 75 -13.05 11.10 -7.26
C LYS A 75 -13.57 10.36 -6.03
N TRP A 76 -14.84 9.95 -6.04
CA TRP A 76 -15.43 9.24 -4.90
C TRP A 76 -14.86 7.84 -4.73
N LEU A 77 -14.60 7.12 -5.82
CA LEU A 77 -14.00 5.79 -5.76
C LEU A 77 -12.56 5.85 -5.21
N LEU A 78 -11.74 6.80 -5.65
CA LEU A 78 -10.40 7.01 -5.11
C LEU A 78 -10.43 7.43 -3.63
N PHE A 79 -11.40 8.24 -3.22
CA PHE A 79 -11.57 8.63 -1.83
C PHE A 79 -11.97 7.44 -0.94
N ILE A 80 -12.95 6.64 -1.36
CA ILE A 80 -13.38 5.42 -0.66
C ILE A 80 -12.22 4.45 -0.54
N SER A 81 -11.45 4.27 -1.61
CA SER A 81 -10.25 3.44 -1.58
C SER A 81 -9.22 3.94 -0.55
N ALA A 82 -8.91 5.24 -0.56
CA ALA A 82 -7.95 5.82 0.37
C ALA A 82 -8.38 5.65 1.84
N VAL A 83 -9.65 5.94 2.15
CA VAL A 83 -10.20 5.76 3.50
C VAL A 83 -10.25 4.29 3.90
N GLY A 84 -10.71 3.41 2.99
CA GLY A 84 -10.76 1.97 3.24
C GLY A 84 -9.38 1.37 3.46
N MET A 85 -8.39 1.74 2.65
CA MET A 85 -6.99 1.32 2.84
C MET A 85 -6.43 1.83 4.17
N ALA A 86 -6.68 3.09 4.54
CA ALA A 86 -6.22 3.64 5.80
C ALA A 86 -6.83 2.92 7.01
N ALA A 87 -8.14 2.69 7.01
CA ALA A 87 -8.84 1.96 8.07
C ALA A 87 -8.35 0.51 8.20
N THR A 88 -8.20 -0.19 7.07
CA THR A 88 -7.70 -1.57 7.03
C THR A 88 -6.25 -1.66 7.51
N SER A 89 -5.41 -0.68 7.13
CA SER A 89 -4.01 -0.62 7.58
C SER A 89 -3.90 -0.27 9.06
N ALA A 90 -4.78 0.58 9.59
CA ALA A 90 -4.86 0.84 11.02
C ALA A 90 -5.26 -0.42 11.80
N TRP A 91 -6.19 -1.22 11.27
CA TRP A 91 -6.53 -2.52 11.86
C TRP A 91 -5.34 -3.49 11.80
N TYR A 92 -4.64 -3.57 10.67
CA TYR A 92 -3.42 -4.38 10.54
C TYR A 92 -2.36 -4.00 11.60
N ALA A 93 -2.21 -2.71 11.90
CA ALA A 93 -1.26 -2.20 12.89
C ALA A 93 -1.57 -2.64 14.35
N THR A 94 -2.78 -3.13 14.63
CA THR A 94 -3.10 -3.73 15.94
C THR A 94 -2.54 -5.13 16.13
N LEU A 95 -1.78 -5.66 15.17
CA LEU A 95 -1.18 -7.00 15.17
C LEU A 95 -2.23 -8.10 15.45
N PRO A 96 -3.29 -8.20 14.64
CA PRO A 96 -4.39 -9.12 14.89
C PRO A 96 -3.98 -10.57 14.60
N ASN A 97 -4.82 -11.52 15.02
CA ASN A 97 -4.62 -12.93 14.78
C ASN A 97 -4.72 -13.29 13.27
N PHE A 98 -4.30 -14.50 12.92
CA PHE A 98 -4.24 -14.95 11.52
C PHE A 98 -5.58 -14.88 10.77
N GLU A 99 -6.69 -15.21 11.44
CA GLU A 99 -8.02 -15.15 10.84
C GLU A 99 -8.42 -13.71 10.43
N CYS A 100 -8.14 -12.75 11.31
CA CYS A 100 -8.33 -11.34 11.01
C CYS A 100 -7.42 -10.87 9.86
N LEU A 101 -6.18 -11.38 9.78
CA LEU A 101 -5.27 -11.07 8.68
C LEU A 101 -5.83 -11.55 7.33
N ILE A 102 -6.51 -12.68 7.29
CA ILE A 102 -7.20 -13.16 6.07
C ILE A 102 -8.26 -12.13 5.64
N VAL A 103 -9.10 -11.66 6.57
CA VAL A 103 -10.13 -10.64 6.26
C VAL A 103 -9.48 -9.33 5.79
N ILE A 104 -8.41 -8.90 6.44
CA ILE A 104 -7.64 -7.71 6.04
C ILE A 104 -7.12 -7.83 4.61
N HIS A 105 -6.59 -8.99 4.21
CA HIS A 105 -6.07 -9.20 2.85
C HIS A 105 -7.19 -9.24 1.79
N ILE A 106 -8.39 -9.71 2.15
CA ILE A 106 -9.58 -9.57 1.31
C ILE A 106 -9.94 -8.09 1.12
N LEU A 107 -9.98 -7.32 2.22
CA LEU A 107 -10.26 -5.88 2.19
C LEU A 107 -9.21 -5.11 1.39
N TYR A 108 -7.94 -5.48 1.48
CA TYR A 108 -6.89 -4.91 0.63
C TYR A 108 -7.18 -5.15 -0.85
N GLY A 109 -7.64 -6.35 -1.25
CA GLY A 109 -8.07 -6.62 -2.62
C GLY A 109 -9.24 -5.73 -3.06
N ILE A 110 -10.25 -5.57 -2.21
CA ILE A 110 -11.42 -4.73 -2.49
C ILE A 110 -11.01 -3.25 -2.67
N PHE A 111 -10.24 -2.71 -1.73
CA PHE A 111 -9.91 -1.28 -1.74
C PHE A 111 -8.77 -0.93 -2.71
N SER A 112 -7.77 -1.81 -2.92
CA SER A 112 -6.67 -1.53 -3.85
C SER A 112 -7.01 -1.82 -5.32
N VAL A 113 -7.94 -2.74 -5.58
CA VAL A 113 -8.31 -3.14 -6.94
C VAL A 113 -9.75 -2.77 -7.24
N GLY A 114 -10.68 -3.22 -6.42
CA GLY A 114 -12.10 -3.03 -6.65
C GLY A 114 -12.51 -1.57 -6.79
N THR A 115 -11.99 -0.70 -5.93
CA THR A 115 -12.35 0.72 -5.92
C THR A 115 -11.22 1.67 -6.36
N PHE A 116 -9.97 1.18 -6.51
CA PHE A 116 -8.83 2.02 -6.86
C PHE A 116 -8.34 1.85 -8.30
N TRP A 117 -8.06 0.63 -8.75
CA TRP A 117 -7.30 0.37 -9.97
C TRP A 117 -7.90 1.01 -11.24
N SER A 118 -9.14 0.66 -11.58
CA SER A 118 -9.79 1.20 -12.78
C SER A 118 -10.05 2.70 -12.70
N PRO A 119 -10.52 3.28 -11.56
CA PRO A 119 -10.59 4.72 -11.38
C PRO A 119 -9.24 5.43 -11.50
N TYR A 120 -8.15 4.82 -11.01
CA TYR A 120 -6.80 5.35 -11.15
C TYR A 120 -6.38 5.44 -12.63
N LEU A 121 -6.54 4.36 -13.39
CA LEU A 121 -6.25 4.37 -14.82
C LEU A 121 -7.09 5.41 -15.57
N LYS A 122 -8.39 5.50 -15.26
CA LYS A 122 -9.30 6.50 -15.82
C LYS A 122 -8.87 7.93 -15.45
N ALA A 123 -8.40 8.16 -14.23
CA ALA A 123 -7.88 9.45 -13.81
C ALA A 123 -6.66 9.87 -14.65
N ILE A 124 -5.68 8.98 -14.84
CA ILE A 124 -4.47 9.25 -15.65
C ILE A 124 -4.86 9.52 -17.10
N ARG A 125 -5.74 8.70 -17.69
CA ARG A 125 -6.23 8.91 -19.05
C ARG A 125 -6.90 10.27 -19.21
N ASN A 126 -7.76 10.67 -18.28
CA ASN A 126 -8.46 11.96 -18.33
C ASN A 126 -7.53 13.19 -18.15
N LEU A 127 -6.31 12.99 -17.66
CA LEU A 127 -5.29 14.02 -17.49
C LEU A 127 -4.33 14.11 -18.69
N SER A 128 -4.36 13.12 -19.59
CA SER A 128 -3.51 13.01 -20.77
C SER A 128 -4.25 13.39 -22.05
N ASP A 129 -3.49 13.82 -23.06
CA ASP A 129 -3.95 13.93 -24.44
C ASP A 129 -3.58 12.63 -25.18
N ASP A 130 -4.26 12.32 -26.29
CA ASP A 130 -4.03 11.09 -27.08
C ASP A 130 -2.57 10.88 -27.47
N SER A 131 -1.83 11.95 -27.73
CA SER A 131 -0.40 11.92 -28.09
C SER A 131 0.53 11.70 -26.88
N SER A 132 0.07 11.91 -25.67
CA SER A 132 0.87 11.87 -24.44
C SER A 132 0.45 10.77 -23.47
N GLU A 133 -0.61 10.02 -23.77
CA GLU A 133 -1.20 9.01 -22.86
C GLU A 133 -0.16 8.00 -22.38
N GLY A 134 0.60 7.38 -23.28
CA GLY A 134 1.62 6.40 -22.91
C GLY A 134 2.73 6.98 -22.01
N LYS A 135 3.13 8.24 -22.24
CA LYS A 135 4.11 8.93 -21.38
C LYS A 135 3.55 9.17 -19.98
N MET A 136 2.29 9.61 -19.88
CA MET A 136 1.63 9.86 -18.59
C MET A 136 1.48 8.58 -17.79
N PHE A 137 1.13 7.44 -18.40
CA PHE A 137 1.12 6.15 -17.73
C PHE A 137 2.52 5.75 -17.23
N GLY A 138 3.55 5.88 -18.05
CA GLY A 138 4.94 5.60 -17.66
C GLY A 138 5.41 6.46 -16.48
N TRP A 139 5.11 7.77 -16.51
CA TRP A 139 5.44 8.69 -15.42
C TRP A 139 4.67 8.36 -14.13
N SER A 140 3.39 8.00 -14.28
CA SER A 140 2.55 7.62 -13.15
C SER A 140 3.04 6.32 -12.48
N ASP A 141 3.44 5.32 -13.27
CA ASP A 141 4.04 4.08 -12.75
C ASP A 141 5.39 4.33 -12.08
N SER A 142 6.24 5.17 -12.67
CA SER A 142 7.51 5.59 -12.07
C SER A 142 7.29 6.29 -10.73
N LEU A 143 6.34 7.24 -10.65
CA LEU A 143 6.01 7.96 -9.43
C LEU A 143 5.49 7.01 -8.35
N ARG A 144 4.63 6.06 -8.70
CA ARG A 144 4.13 5.01 -7.81
C ARG A 144 5.27 4.19 -7.21
N ASN A 145 6.19 3.71 -8.05
CA ASN A 145 7.32 2.88 -7.62
C ASN A 145 8.32 3.66 -6.77
N VAL A 146 8.65 4.91 -7.15
CA VAL A 146 9.51 5.80 -6.35
C VAL A 146 8.89 6.08 -4.99
N THR A 147 7.59 6.38 -4.92
CA THR A 147 6.87 6.59 -3.66
C THR A 147 6.94 5.35 -2.77
N ASN A 148 6.67 4.18 -3.34
CA ASN A 148 6.75 2.91 -2.62
C ASN A 148 8.17 2.67 -2.07
N ALA A 149 9.21 2.89 -2.88
CA ALA A 149 10.59 2.75 -2.46
C ALA A 149 10.96 3.70 -1.31
N ILE A 150 10.63 4.99 -1.43
CA ILE A 150 10.92 6.01 -0.40
C ILE A 150 10.26 5.61 0.93
N VAL A 151 8.98 5.25 0.91
CA VAL A 151 8.26 4.86 2.12
C VAL A 151 8.82 3.57 2.70
N SER A 152 9.12 2.55 1.88
CA SER A 152 9.71 1.29 2.33
C SER A 152 11.07 1.48 2.98
N PHE A 153 11.98 2.24 2.35
CA PHE A 153 13.30 2.53 2.93
C PHE A 153 13.20 3.39 4.20
N GLY A 154 12.25 4.33 4.25
CA GLY A 154 11.96 5.11 5.46
C GLY A 154 11.52 4.22 6.61
N CYS A 155 10.60 3.29 6.38
CA CYS A 155 10.16 2.32 7.38
C CYS A 155 11.30 1.40 7.84
N LEU A 156 12.12 0.86 6.91
CA LEU A 156 13.29 0.05 7.26
C LEU A 156 14.29 0.83 8.12
N GLY A 157 14.52 2.11 7.80
CA GLY A 157 15.38 2.98 8.60
C GLY A 157 14.88 3.16 10.03
N ILE A 158 13.57 3.36 10.20
CA ILE A 158 12.94 3.51 11.53
C ILE A 158 13.04 2.19 12.31
N ILE A 159 12.75 1.05 11.69
CA ILE A 159 12.84 -0.27 12.32
C ILE A 159 14.29 -0.54 12.73
N GLY A 160 15.26 -0.29 11.85
CA GLY A 160 16.68 -0.48 12.15
C GLY A 160 17.16 0.41 13.31
N TYR A 161 16.73 1.69 13.34
CA TYR A 161 17.04 2.58 14.45
C TYR A 161 16.43 2.10 15.78
N ALA A 162 15.17 1.68 15.77
CA ALA A 162 14.51 1.14 16.97
C ALA A 162 15.21 -0.13 17.48
N ALA A 163 15.59 -1.04 16.60
CA ALA A 163 16.30 -2.28 16.96
C ALA A 163 17.67 -2.00 17.60
N THR A 164 18.45 -1.06 17.04
CA THR A 164 19.75 -0.67 17.62
C THR A 164 19.60 0.04 18.96
N SER A 165 18.60 0.88 19.14
CA SER A 165 18.31 1.55 20.40
C SER A 165 17.92 0.56 21.50
N THR A 166 17.10 -0.45 21.18
CA THR A 166 16.68 -1.47 22.13
C THR A 166 17.83 -2.41 22.52
N SER A 167 18.67 -2.82 21.56
CA SER A 167 19.84 -3.65 21.85
C SER A 167 20.89 -2.92 22.70
N GLY A 168 21.08 -1.63 22.49
CA GLY A 168 21.93 -0.77 23.31
C GLY A 168 21.46 -0.71 24.77
N PHE A 169 20.15 -0.57 24.98
CA PHE A 169 19.55 -0.52 26.32
C PHE A 169 19.66 -1.86 27.07
N VAL A 170 19.43 -2.99 26.38
CA VAL A 170 19.57 -4.34 26.95
C VAL A 170 21.04 -4.64 27.28
N GLY A 171 21.98 -4.24 26.42
CA GLY A 171 23.43 -4.39 26.66
C GLY A 171 23.90 -3.62 27.90
N PHE A 172 23.41 -2.39 28.07
CA PHE A 172 23.71 -1.55 29.24
C PHE A 172 23.17 -2.16 30.53
N HIS A 173 21.95 -2.70 30.53
CA HIS A 173 21.35 -3.35 31.71
C HIS A 173 22.10 -4.65 32.09
N ARG A 174 22.55 -5.46 31.13
CA ARG A 174 23.30 -6.69 31.37
C ARG A 174 24.68 -6.37 31.96
N HIS A 175 25.34 -5.33 31.51
CA HIS A 175 26.65 -4.92 32.02
C HIS A 175 26.56 -4.37 33.47
N SER A 176 25.50 -3.66 33.79
CA SER A 176 25.27 -3.15 35.16
C SER A 176 24.94 -4.23 36.20
N GLN A 177 24.43 -5.39 35.76
CA GLN A 177 24.16 -6.55 36.63
C GLN A 177 25.43 -7.39 36.90
N GLN A 178 26.45 -7.34 36.03
CA GLN A 178 27.72 -8.06 36.21
C GLN A 178 28.70 -7.36 37.16
N ILE A 179 28.46 -6.10 37.52
CA ILE A 179 29.32 -5.31 38.39
C ILE A 179 28.81 -5.30 39.85
N ARG A 180 27.71 -6.01 40.15
CA ARG A 180 27.20 -6.27 41.49
C ARG A 180 27.46 -7.69 41.94
#